data_4b3f22b0c593479bdf016986d40ae3b2
#
_entry.id   4b3f22b0c593479bdf016986d40ae3b2
#
_cell.length_a   1.000
_cell.length_b   1.000
_cell.length_c   1.000
_cell.angle_alpha   90.00
_cell.angle_beta   90.00
_cell.angle_gamma   90.00
#
_symmetry.space_group_name_H-M   'P 1'
#
loop_
_entity.id
_entity.type
_entity.pdbx_description
1 polymer ?
#
loop_
_entity_poly.entity_id
_entity_poly.type
_entity_poly.pdbx_seq_one_letter_code
_entity_poly.pdbx_strand_id
1 'polypeptide(L)'
;EMLFANRVILTDVNIINNDIEEGEHITAKFRYRQPDVGITVHFLDDNKVEVITDVPTKAITPGQACVFYRGEYCLGSGTIDEVYMNETKRNY
;
A
#
# COMPACT_ATOMS: atom_id res chain seq x y z
N GLU A 1 -13.35 -16.09 8.62
CA GLU A 1 -12.52 -16.29 7.45
C GLU A 1 -11.50 -15.20 7.27
N MET A 2 -10.28 -15.58 7.02
CA MET A 2 -9.17 -14.64 6.92
C MET A 2 -8.99 -14.17 5.50
N LEU A 3 -8.91 -12.85 5.31
CA LEU A 3 -8.69 -12.29 4.01
C LEU A 3 -7.29 -11.67 3.99
N PHE A 4 -6.41 -12.27 3.20
CA PHE A 4 -5.04 -11.79 3.05
C PHE A 4 -4.87 -11.14 1.69
N ALA A 5 -3.94 -10.21 1.60
CA ALA A 5 -3.59 -9.56 0.34
C ALA A 5 -2.09 -9.34 0.31
N ASN A 6 -1.53 -9.39 -0.89
CA ASN A 6 -0.11 -9.09 -1.07
C ASN A 6 0.14 -8.03 -2.14
N ARG A 7 -0.90 -7.50 -2.76
CA ARG A 7 -0.79 -6.45 -3.75
C ARG A 7 -1.99 -5.54 -3.67
N VAL A 8 -1.75 -4.25 -3.68
CA VAL A 8 -2.79 -3.24 -3.47
C VAL A 8 -2.58 -2.13 -4.49
N ILE A 9 -3.68 -1.64 -5.07
CA ILE A 9 -3.65 -0.47 -5.95
C ILE A 9 -4.21 0.71 -5.17
N LEU A 10 -3.46 1.79 -5.12
CA LEU A 10 -3.85 3.00 -4.42
C LEU A 10 -4.20 4.10 -5.41
N THR A 11 -5.17 4.92 -5.03
CA THR A 11 -5.53 6.14 -5.75
C THR A 11 -5.38 7.33 -4.83
N ASP A 12 -5.53 8.53 -5.38
CA ASP A 12 -5.42 9.77 -4.60
C ASP A 12 -4.12 9.80 -3.80
N VAL A 13 -3.03 9.42 -4.48
CA VAL A 13 -1.73 9.30 -3.82
C VAL A 13 -1.09 10.67 -3.69
N ASN A 14 -0.62 10.97 -2.50
CA ASN A 14 0.09 12.20 -2.23
C ASN A 14 1.41 11.85 -1.54
N ILE A 15 2.51 12.10 -2.25
CA ILE A 15 3.84 11.80 -1.73
C ILE A 15 4.54 13.10 -1.44
N ILE A 16 4.98 13.26 -0.19
CA ILE A 16 5.60 14.48 0.28
C ILE A 16 6.96 14.65 -0.43
N ASN A 17 7.14 15.77 -1.12
CA ASN A 17 8.38 16.11 -1.82
C ASN A 17 8.79 15.06 -2.87
N ASN A 18 7.86 14.28 -3.37
CA ASN A 18 8.16 13.19 -4.32
C ASN A 18 9.30 12.30 -3.83
N ASP A 19 9.27 11.95 -2.56
CA ASP A 19 10.42 11.35 -1.88
C ASP A 19 10.41 9.83 -1.92
N ILE A 20 9.67 9.22 -2.83
CA ILE A 20 9.66 7.77 -3.04
C ILE A 20 10.00 7.51 -4.50
N GLU A 21 10.96 6.61 -4.73
CA GLU A 21 11.40 6.25 -6.08
C GLU A 21 10.72 4.99 -6.55
N GLU A 22 10.67 4.82 -7.87
CA GLU A 22 10.10 3.62 -8.46
C GLU A 22 10.83 2.38 -7.97
N GLY A 23 10.08 1.40 -7.48
CA GLY A 23 10.66 0.15 -7.00
C GLY A 23 11.29 0.23 -5.63
N GLU A 24 11.14 1.35 -4.94
CA GLU A 24 11.77 1.50 -3.63
C GLU A 24 11.08 0.62 -2.59
N HIS A 25 11.89 0.05 -1.70
CA HIS A 25 11.38 -0.77 -0.59
C HIS A 25 11.32 0.10 0.67
N ILE A 26 10.11 0.28 1.16
CA ILE A 26 9.84 1.08 2.37
C ILE A 26 8.84 0.32 3.21
N THR A 27 8.25 0.97 4.21
CA THR A 27 7.21 0.36 5.00
C THR A 27 5.91 1.13 4.84
N ALA A 28 4.82 0.49 5.18
CA ALA A 28 3.51 1.10 5.12
C ALA A 28 2.63 0.60 6.24
N LYS A 29 1.66 1.42 6.60
CA LYS A 29 0.67 1.08 7.59
C LYS A 29 -0.69 1.13 6.92
N PHE A 30 -1.42 0.01 6.96
CA PHE A 30 -2.73 -0.10 6.33
C PHE A 30 -3.87 0.11 7.33
N ARG A 31 -3.57 -0.01 8.59
CA ARG A 31 -4.54 0.24 9.66
C ARG A 31 -3.82 0.86 10.83
N TYR A 32 -4.55 1.68 11.55
CA TYR A 32 -3.98 2.47 12.64
C TYR A 32 -3.25 1.62 13.67
N ARG A 33 -3.80 0.45 14.00
CA ARG A 33 -3.27 -0.36 15.10
C ARG A 33 -2.42 -1.53 14.64
N GLN A 34 -2.11 -1.61 13.37
CA GLN A 34 -1.24 -2.67 12.87
C GLN A 34 0.20 -2.20 12.83
N PRO A 35 1.16 -3.13 12.98
CA PRO A 35 2.56 -2.78 12.76
C PRO A 35 2.79 -2.44 11.30
N ASP A 36 3.89 -1.72 11.05
CA ASP A 36 4.30 -1.43 9.69
C ASP A 36 4.63 -2.70 8.94
N VAL A 37 4.35 -2.70 7.64
CA VAL A 37 4.60 -3.82 6.75
C VAL A 37 5.59 -3.38 5.70
N GLY A 38 6.60 -4.22 5.40
CA GLY A 38 7.53 -3.96 4.31
C GLY A 38 6.80 -4.02 2.98
N ILE A 39 7.06 -3.05 2.13
CA ILE A 39 6.41 -2.97 0.82
C ILE A 39 7.40 -2.52 -0.24
N THR A 40 7.05 -2.82 -1.50
CA THR A 40 7.71 -2.27 -2.68
C THR A 40 6.70 -1.43 -3.43
N VAL A 41 7.11 -0.23 -3.87
CA VAL A 41 6.22 0.74 -4.48
C VAL A 41 6.49 0.82 -5.97
N HIS A 42 5.44 0.70 -6.79
CA HIS A 42 5.53 0.88 -8.24
C HIS A 42 4.53 1.94 -8.66
N PHE A 43 5.01 2.93 -9.40
CA PHE A 43 4.16 4.02 -9.86
C PHE A 43 3.44 3.61 -11.14
N LEU A 44 2.13 3.83 -11.16
CA LEU A 44 1.29 3.57 -12.32
C LEU A 44 0.85 4.89 -12.93
N ASP A 45 0.09 4.81 -14.03
CA ASP A 45 -0.49 5.99 -14.64
C ASP A 45 -1.66 6.51 -13.80
N ASP A 46 -2.07 7.75 -14.08
CA ASP A 46 -3.26 8.36 -13.49
C ASP A 46 -3.18 8.52 -11.97
N ASN A 47 -1.99 8.85 -11.47
CA ASN A 47 -1.77 9.09 -10.04
C ASN A 47 -2.12 7.87 -9.20
N LYS A 48 -1.88 6.68 -9.73
CA LYS A 48 -2.08 5.43 -9.02
C LYS A 48 -0.74 4.82 -8.67
N VAL A 49 -0.74 4.02 -7.61
CA VAL A 49 0.46 3.35 -7.12
C VAL A 49 0.12 1.91 -6.82
N GLU A 50 0.99 1.01 -7.27
CA GLU A 50 0.89 -0.40 -6.90
C GLU A 50 1.83 -0.65 -5.73
N VAL A 51 1.30 -1.28 -4.69
CA VAL A 51 2.07 -1.62 -3.50
C VAL A 51 2.08 -3.13 -3.35
N ILE A 52 3.28 -3.71 -3.27
CA ILE A 52 3.43 -5.15 -3.09
C ILE A 52 4.01 -5.36 -1.68
N THR A 53 3.27 -6.11 -0.85
CA THR A 53 3.74 -6.37 0.50
C THR A 53 4.73 -7.52 0.50
N ASP A 54 5.68 -7.49 1.43
CA ASP A 54 6.69 -8.54 1.56
C ASP A 54 6.06 -9.87 1.96
N VAL A 55 4.99 -9.80 2.73
CA VAL A 55 4.26 -11.00 3.18
C VAL A 55 2.78 -10.74 3.00
N PRO A 56 1.97 -11.78 2.84
CA PRO A 56 0.52 -11.58 2.79
C PRO A 56 0.04 -10.87 4.06
N THR A 57 -0.75 -9.83 3.86
CA THR A 57 -1.17 -8.95 4.94
C THR A 57 -2.68 -9.02 5.09
N LYS A 58 -3.12 -9.16 6.33
CA LYS A 58 -4.52 -9.37 6.66
C LYS A 58 -5.26 -8.05 6.76
N ALA A 59 -6.54 -8.08 6.38
CA ALA A 59 -7.50 -7.01 6.66
C ALA A 59 -7.21 -5.70 5.94
N ILE A 60 -6.68 -5.78 4.72
CA ILE A 60 -6.57 -4.61 3.85
C ILE A 60 -7.88 -4.51 3.07
N THR A 61 -8.57 -3.38 3.18
CA THR A 61 -9.85 -3.20 2.52
C THR A 61 -9.90 -1.92 1.72
N PRO A 62 -10.66 -1.90 0.61
CA PRO A 62 -10.82 -0.66 -0.16
C PRO A 62 -11.44 0.44 0.68
N GLY A 63 -11.05 1.66 0.37
CA GLY A 63 -11.54 2.84 1.07
C GLY A 63 -10.68 3.27 2.24
N GLN A 64 -9.80 2.40 2.72
CA GLN A 64 -8.90 2.75 3.82
C GLN A 64 -7.66 3.44 3.30
N ALA A 65 -6.97 4.16 4.17
CA ALA A 65 -5.74 4.83 3.81
C ALA A 65 -4.55 3.91 3.99
N CYS A 66 -3.57 4.06 3.11
CA CYS A 66 -2.27 3.44 3.23
C CYS A 66 -1.26 4.55 3.45
N VAL A 67 -0.52 4.51 4.53
CA VAL A 67 0.44 5.56 4.87
C VAL A 67 1.85 5.01 4.74
N PHE A 68 2.70 5.74 4.01
CA PHE A 68 4.07 5.31 3.70
C PHE A 68 5.05 5.89 4.71
N TYR A 69 6.03 5.07 5.08
CA TYR A 69 7.07 5.48 6.02
C TYR A 69 8.45 5.02 5.57
N ARG A 70 9.46 5.84 5.86
CA ARG A 70 10.86 5.41 5.79
C ARG A 70 11.42 5.59 7.19
N GLY A 71 11.54 4.46 7.92
CA GLY A 71 11.83 4.55 9.34
C GLY A 71 10.68 5.24 10.06
N GLU A 72 10.95 6.35 10.70
CA GLU A 72 9.94 7.10 11.41
C GLU A 72 9.37 8.27 10.60
N TYR A 73 9.85 8.45 9.38
CA TYR A 73 9.41 9.57 8.56
C TYR A 73 8.21 9.18 7.72
N CYS A 74 7.14 9.95 7.81
CA CYS A 74 5.97 9.77 6.97
C CYS A 74 6.26 10.35 5.60
N LEU A 75 6.11 9.52 4.55
CA LEU A 75 6.42 9.93 3.19
C LEU A 75 5.19 10.30 2.38
N GLY A 76 4.00 10.01 2.89
CA GLY A 76 2.78 10.31 2.17
C GLY A 76 1.75 9.23 2.39
N SER A 77 0.70 9.26 1.58
CA SER A 77 -0.40 8.31 1.72
C SER A 77 -1.18 8.18 0.43
N GLY A 78 -2.03 7.16 0.36
CA GLY A 78 -2.98 6.98 -0.71
C GLY A 78 -4.20 6.25 -0.20
N THR A 79 -5.23 6.19 -1.04
CA THR A 79 -6.47 5.50 -0.70
C THR A 79 -6.47 4.14 -1.37
N ILE A 80 -6.78 3.10 -0.63
CA ILE A 80 -6.83 1.74 -1.15
C ILE A 80 -8.02 1.61 -2.09
N ASP A 81 -7.76 1.26 -3.34
CA ASP A 81 -8.79 1.13 -4.36
C ASP A 81 -9.05 -0.34 -4.69
N GLU A 82 -7.99 -1.11 -4.96
CA GLU A 82 -8.12 -2.52 -5.31
C GLU A 82 -7.16 -3.34 -4.48
N VAL A 83 -7.58 -4.54 -4.14
CA VAL A 83 -6.82 -5.44 -3.27
C VAL A 83 -6.71 -6.80 -3.97
N TYR A 84 -5.49 -7.35 -4.02
CA TYR A 84 -5.22 -8.61 -4.71
C TYR A 84 -4.47 -9.56 -3.78
N MET A 85 -4.75 -10.85 -3.94
CA MET A 85 -3.91 -11.91 -3.40
C MET A 85 -3.34 -12.67 -4.58
N ASN A 86 -2.01 -12.56 -4.75
CA ASN A 86 -1.33 -13.00 -5.96
C ASN A 86 -1.91 -12.24 -7.14
N GLU A 87 -2.55 -12.91 -8.10
CA GLU A 87 -3.15 -12.23 -9.24
C GLU A 87 -4.66 -12.21 -9.18
N THR A 88 -5.23 -12.62 -8.06
CA THR A 88 -6.69 -12.67 -7.91
C THR A 88 -7.17 -11.44 -7.14
N LYS A 89 -8.03 -10.66 -7.78
CA LYS A 89 -8.61 -9.48 -7.14
C LYS A 89 -9.57 -9.91 -6.04
N ARG A 90 -9.41 -9.31 -4.89
CA ARG A 90 -10.31 -9.58 -3.76
C ARG A 90 -11.62 -8.84 -3.98
N ASN A 91 -12.69 -9.49 -3.60
CA ASN A 91 -14.03 -9.03 -3.83
C ASN A 91 -14.67 -8.68 -2.49
N TYR A 92 -14.57 -7.45 -2.11
CA TYR A 92 -15.09 -6.99 -0.82
C TYR A 92 -16.46 -6.37 -0.92
#